data_5dc4bd668ed40a518d7f17ecfe9f8148
#
_entry.id   5dc4bd668ed40a518d7f17ecfe9f8148
#
_cell.length_a   1.000
_cell.length_b   1.000
_cell.length_c   1.000
_cell.angle_alpha   90.00
_cell.angle_beta   90.00
_cell.angle_gamma   90.00
#
_symmetry.space_group_name_H-M   'P 1'
#
loop_
_entity.id
_entity.type
_entity.pdbx_description
1 polymer ?
#
loop_
_entity_poly.entity_id
_entity_poly.type
_entity_poly.pdbx_seq_one_letter_code
_entity_poly.pdbx_strand_id
1 'polypeptide(L)'
;NFKKITIICFIALLTSCGFKPLLSNKESSFTIKKIDYSGEERLNYLIINKLETYKNLKNKDISYKLNINTISNKLVTSKDTKGNSKTFRYEISSVLIINQNNKPVINKTIKKNFSYNNLSNKFELKKYEEKIMKNLTNEVFLDILNILRSI
;
A
#
# COMPACT_ATOMS: atom_id res chain seq x y z
N ASN A 1 -40.22 5.88 36.83
CA ASN A 1 -39.10 4.92 36.69
C ASN A 1 -38.92 4.42 35.25
N PHE A 2 -39.98 4.35 34.43
CA PHE A 2 -39.92 3.86 33.02
C PHE A 2 -39.00 4.73 32.16
N LYS A 3 -39.08 6.06 32.23
CA LYS A 3 -38.22 7.00 31.49
C LYS A 3 -36.72 6.83 31.76
N LYS A 4 -36.34 6.48 33.00
CA LYS A 4 -34.92 6.26 33.35
C LYS A 4 -34.38 4.96 32.74
N ILE A 5 -35.19 3.92 32.67
CA ILE A 5 -34.81 2.64 32.04
C ILE A 5 -34.63 2.80 30.53
N THR A 6 -35.51 3.56 29.89
CA THR A 6 -35.42 3.83 28.44
C THR A 6 -34.12 4.59 28.07
N ILE A 7 -33.69 5.56 28.89
CA ILE A 7 -32.45 6.32 28.67
C ILE A 7 -31.22 5.43 28.87
N ILE A 8 -31.21 4.54 29.84
CA ILE A 8 -30.11 3.61 30.09
C ILE A 8 -29.98 2.61 28.93
N CYS A 9 -31.09 2.10 28.40
CA CYS A 9 -31.09 1.22 27.23
C CYS A 9 -30.56 1.91 25.97
N PHE A 10 -30.90 3.19 25.76
CA PHE A 10 -30.43 3.97 24.61
C PHE A 10 -28.92 4.27 24.67
N ILE A 11 -28.38 4.51 25.88
CA ILE A 11 -26.93 4.73 26.08
C ILE A 11 -26.15 3.43 25.85
N ALA A 12 -26.69 2.27 26.23
CA ALA A 12 -26.05 0.97 25.99
C ALA A 12 -25.92 0.59 24.51
N LEU A 13 -26.78 1.11 23.64
CA LEU A 13 -26.73 0.88 22.19
C LEU A 13 -25.64 1.71 21.48
N LEU A 14 -25.12 2.77 22.10
CA LEU A 14 -24.08 3.64 21.52
C LEU A 14 -22.66 3.12 21.74
N THR A 15 -22.45 2.12 22.58
CA THR A 15 -21.10 1.59 22.89
C THR A 15 -20.67 0.42 22.00
N SER A 16 -21.48 0.03 21.01
CA SER A 16 -21.24 -1.18 20.18
C SER A 16 -20.44 -0.93 18.90
N CYS A 17 -19.87 0.25 18.68
CA CYS A 17 -18.97 0.48 17.53
C CYS A 17 -17.51 0.26 17.94
N GLY A 18 -17.17 -0.97 18.27
CA GLY A 18 -15.78 -1.43 18.38
C GLY A 18 -15.14 -1.51 17.00
N PHE A 19 -14.75 -0.37 16.41
CA PHE A 19 -13.91 -0.34 15.23
C PHE A 19 -12.52 -0.86 15.62
N LYS A 20 -12.29 -2.17 15.49
CA LYS A 20 -10.93 -2.71 15.56
C LYS A 20 -10.23 -2.30 14.26
N PRO A 21 -9.21 -1.44 14.30
CA PRO A 21 -8.45 -1.14 13.10
C PRO A 21 -7.87 -2.45 12.57
N LEU A 22 -8.13 -2.76 11.31
CA LEU A 22 -7.62 -3.96 10.61
C LEU A 22 -6.08 -4.09 10.65
N LEU A 23 -5.39 -3.04 11.09
CA LEU A 23 -3.94 -2.97 11.26
C LEU A 23 -3.51 -3.04 12.74
N SER A 24 -4.44 -3.18 13.72
CA SER A 24 -4.05 -3.31 15.12
C SER A 24 -3.47 -4.69 15.37
N ASN A 25 -2.16 -4.74 15.48
CA ASN A 25 -1.36 -5.72 16.21
C ASN A 25 -1.74 -7.21 16.05
N LYS A 26 -1.92 -7.72 14.81
CA LYS A 26 -1.48 -9.09 14.60
C LYS A 26 0.03 -9.05 14.76
N GLU A 27 0.53 -9.55 15.89
CA GLU A 27 1.95 -9.79 16.05
C GLU A 27 2.44 -10.46 14.77
N SER A 28 3.33 -9.79 14.06
CA SER A 28 3.88 -10.34 12.83
C SER A 28 4.59 -11.64 13.21
N SER A 29 4.26 -12.74 12.55
CA SER A 29 4.94 -14.03 12.73
C SER A 29 6.37 -14.02 12.19
N PHE A 30 6.74 -12.99 11.45
CA PHE A 30 8.04 -12.84 10.77
C PHE A 30 8.74 -11.54 11.15
N THR A 31 10.02 -11.46 10.84
CA THR A 31 10.82 -10.24 10.84
C THR A 31 11.51 -10.04 9.49
N ILE A 32 11.82 -8.79 9.14
CA ILE A 32 12.63 -8.45 7.98
C ILE A 32 14.05 -8.14 8.46
N LYS A 33 15.07 -8.87 7.96
CA LYS A 33 16.46 -8.62 8.28
C LYS A 33 17.10 -7.53 7.43
N LYS A 34 16.75 -7.52 6.13
CA LYS A 34 17.34 -6.61 5.15
C LYS A 34 16.34 -6.29 4.04
N ILE A 35 16.35 -5.06 3.57
CA ILE A 35 15.63 -4.63 2.38
C ILE A 35 16.65 -4.00 1.43
N ASP A 36 16.85 -4.62 0.28
CA ASP A 36 17.57 -4.04 -0.85
C ASP A 36 16.54 -3.54 -1.87
N TYR A 37 16.79 -2.40 -2.48
CA TYR A 37 15.86 -1.83 -3.44
C TYR A 37 16.56 -1.20 -4.64
N SER A 38 15.83 -1.08 -5.74
CA SER A 38 16.24 -0.42 -6.98
C SER A 38 15.02 0.20 -7.69
N GLY A 39 15.25 0.93 -8.76
CA GLY A 39 14.20 1.64 -9.48
C GLY A 39 13.94 3.05 -8.93
N GLU A 40 12.69 3.51 -8.90
CA GLU A 40 12.35 4.88 -8.48
C GLU A 40 12.47 5.05 -6.97
N GLU A 41 13.42 5.90 -6.55
CA GLU A 41 13.74 6.14 -5.14
C GLU A 41 12.52 6.60 -4.33
N ARG A 42 11.73 7.53 -4.87
CA ARG A 42 10.55 8.09 -4.19
C ARG A 42 9.50 7.03 -3.86
N LEU A 43 9.24 6.11 -4.79
CA LEU A 43 8.28 5.02 -4.60
C LEU A 43 8.79 4.02 -3.58
N ASN A 44 10.06 3.61 -3.73
CA ASN A 44 10.69 2.69 -2.81
C ASN A 44 10.74 3.26 -1.39
N TYR A 45 11.07 4.54 -1.22
CA TYR A 45 11.06 5.21 0.09
C TYR A 45 9.68 5.10 0.78
N LEU A 46 8.58 5.32 0.06
CA LEU A 46 7.23 5.22 0.62
C LEU A 46 6.86 3.79 1.04
N ILE A 47 7.33 2.78 0.31
CA ILE A 47 7.11 1.37 0.64
C ILE A 47 7.98 0.96 1.83
N ILE A 48 9.28 1.27 1.77
CA ILE A 48 10.28 0.84 2.75
C ILE A 48 9.98 1.44 4.12
N ASN A 49 9.65 2.73 4.21
CA ASN A 49 9.31 3.36 5.49
C ASN A 49 8.20 2.63 6.25
N LYS A 50 7.25 2.04 5.52
CA LYS A 50 6.19 1.23 6.14
C LYS A 50 6.66 -0.18 6.50
N LEU A 51 7.57 -0.76 5.72
CA LEU A 51 8.16 -2.06 5.98
C LEU A 51 9.18 -2.02 7.14
N GLU A 52 9.80 -0.87 7.43
CA GLU A 52 10.74 -0.70 8.55
C GLU A 52 10.11 -1.08 9.90
N THR A 53 8.80 -0.94 10.08
CA THR A 53 8.09 -1.36 11.28
C THR A 53 8.16 -2.88 11.53
N TYR A 54 8.48 -3.66 10.50
CA TYR A 54 8.63 -5.12 10.56
C TYR A 54 10.11 -5.57 10.60
N LYS A 55 11.04 -4.62 10.66
CA LYS A 55 12.47 -4.90 10.62
C LYS A 55 13.03 -5.18 12.01
N ASN A 56 13.89 -6.18 12.09
CA ASN A 56 14.62 -6.56 13.31
C ASN A 56 13.73 -6.80 14.54
N LEU A 57 12.51 -7.30 14.33
CA LEU A 57 11.62 -7.68 15.42
C LEU A 57 12.23 -8.85 16.20
N LYS A 58 12.22 -8.75 17.54
CA LYS A 58 12.72 -9.80 18.45
C LYS A 58 11.73 -10.96 18.54
N ASN A 59 12.24 -12.15 18.88
CA ASN A 59 11.46 -13.37 19.14
C ASN A 59 10.56 -13.76 17.97
N LYS A 60 11.11 -13.70 16.73
CA LYS A 60 10.44 -14.16 15.51
C LYS A 60 11.22 -15.30 14.89
N ASP A 61 10.53 -16.43 14.68
CA ASP A 61 11.16 -17.65 14.13
C ASP A 61 11.47 -17.52 12.64
N ILE A 62 10.67 -16.70 11.94
CA ILE A 62 10.78 -16.52 10.49
C ILE A 62 11.46 -15.18 10.19
N SER A 63 12.47 -15.20 9.33
CA SER A 63 13.17 -13.99 8.91
C SER A 63 13.41 -13.94 7.42
N TYR A 64 13.07 -12.78 6.83
CA TYR A 64 13.15 -12.54 5.40
C TYR A 64 14.19 -11.49 5.04
N LYS A 65 14.80 -11.66 3.84
CA LYS A 65 15.52 -10.59 3.12
C LYS A 65 14.67 -10.24 1.89
N LEU A 66 14.45 -8.97 1.65
CA LEU A 66 13.62 -8.48 0.55
C LEU A 66 14.47 -7.78 -0.49
N ASN A 67 14.21 -8.04 -1.77
CA ASN A 67 14.69 -7.23 -2.88
C ASN A 67 13.46 -6.66 -3.59
N ILE A 68 13.37 -5.33 -3.70
CA ILE A 68 12.23 -4.62 -4.25
C ILE A 68 12.71 -3.73 -5.40
N ASN A 69 12.15 -3.91 -6.60
CA ASN A 69 12.39 -3.01 -7.73
C ASN A 69 11.06 -2.37 -8.14
N THR A 70 10.90 -1.08 -7.90
CA THR A 70 9.64 -0.37 -8.16
C THR A 70 9.86 0.72 -9.20
N ILE A 71 9.02 0.71 -10.23
CA ILE A 71 8.97 1.72 -11.29
C ILE A 71 7.54 2.20 -11.51
N SER A 72 7.38 3.41 -12.03
CA SER A 72 6.09 3.92 -12.47
C SER A 72 6.09 4.27 -13.95
N ASN A 73 4.90 4.33 -14.54
CA ASN A 73 4.69 4.77 -15.90
C ASN A 73 3.38 5.57 -16.02
N LYS A 74 3.41 6.63 -16.83
CA LYS A 74 2.23 7.42 -17.16
C LYS A 74 1.94 7.30 -18.65
N LEU A 75 0.79 6.73 -18.98
CA LEU A 75 0.35 6.46 -20.34
C LEU A 75 -0.80 7.39 -20.73
N VAL A 76 -0.81 7.90 -21.94
CA VAL A 76 -1.98 8.55 -22.54
C VAL A 76 -2.89 7.46 -23.07
N THR A 77 -4.12 7.36 -22.53
CA THR A 77 -5.09 6.31 -22.91
C THR A 77 -6.14 6.79 -23.90
N SER A 78 -6.39 8.11 -23.97
CA SER A 78 -7.21 8.70 -25.04
C SER A 78 -6.79 10.13 -25.33
N LYS A 79 -7.13 10.58 -26.55
CA LYS A 79 -6.93 11.95 -27.03
C LYS A 79 -8.27 12.54 -27.49
N ASP A 80 -8.38 13.86 -27.50
CA ASP A 80 -9.50 14.58 -28.07
C ASP A 80 -9.38 14.66 -29.61
N THR A 81 -10.35 15.24 -30.28
CA THR A 81 -10.38 15.43 -31.73
C THR A 81 -9.27 16.34 -32.26
N LYS A 82 -8.62 17.12 -31.38
CA LYS A 82 -7.48 18.02 -31.68
C LYS A 82 -6.13 17.37 -31.37
N GLY A 83 -6.12 16.09 -30.92
CA GLY A 83 -4.91 15.36 -30.58
C GLY A 83 -4.39 15.60 -29.14
N ASN A 84 -5.06 16.43 -28.32
CA ASN A 84 -4.65 16.65 -26.95
C ASN A 84 -4.98 15.44 -26.04
N SER A 85 -4.13 15.16 -25.07
CA SER A 85 -4.37 14.07 -24.10
C SER A 85 -5.63 14.34 -23.29
N LYS A 86 -6.60 13.42 -23.36
CA LYS A 86 -7.89 13.49 -22.63
C LYS A 86 -7.87 12.66 -21.36
N THR A 87 -7.33 11.44 -21.44
CA THR A 87 -7.22 10.54 -20.30
C THR A 87 -5.80 9.98 -20.18
N PHE A 88 -5.42 9.72 -18.94
CA PHE A 88 -4.15 9.10 -18.58
C PHE A 88 -4.38 7.84 -17.76
N ARG A 89 -3.39 6.95 -17.76
CA ARG A 89 -3.25 5.87 -16.81
C ARG A 89 -1.91 5.99 -16.11
N TYR A 90 -1.93 6.00 -14.79
CA TYR A 90 -0.74 5.90 -13.96
C TYR A 90 -0.58 4.45 -13.50
N GLU A 91 0.58 3.87 -13.74
CA GLU A 91 0.87 2.48 -13.40
C GLU A 91 2.10 2.43 -12.49
N ILE A 92 2.05 1.55 -11.48
CA ILE A 92 3.21 1.19 -10.66
C ILE A 92 3.42 -0.31 -10.81
N SER A 93 4.65 -0.71 -11.09
CA SER A 93 5.09 -2.09 -11.15
C SER A 93 6.22 -2.31 -10.16
N SER A 94 6.06 -3.27 -9.25
CA SER A 94 7.05 -3.63 -8.25
C SER A 94 7.39 -5.11 -8.36
N VAL A 95 8.63 -5.43 -8.65
CA VAL A 95 9.16 -6.79 -8.60
C VAL A 95 9.65 -7.04 -7.18
N LEU A 96 9.07 -8.05 -6.53
CA LEU A 96 9.37 -8.47 -5.18
C LEU A 96 10.04 -9.84 -5.20
N ILE A 97 11.26 -9.93 -4.64
CA ILE A 97 11.93 -11.19 -4.36
C ILE A 97 12.09 -11.31 -2.85
N ILE A 98 11.56 -12.41 -2.28
CA ILE A 98 11.69 -12.72 -0.86
C ILE A 98 12.64 -13.90 -0.72
N ASN A 99 13.65 -13.73 0.12
CA ASN A 99 14.61 -14.78 0.45
C ASN A 99 14.47 -15.16 1.92
N GLN A 100 14.42 -16.47 2.17
CA GLN A 100 14.47 -17.09 3.48
C GLN A 100 15.66 -18.05 3.51
N ASN A 101 16.50 -17.95 4.55
CA ASN A 101 17.71 -18.78 4.67
C ASN A 101 18.62 -18.72 3.42
N ASN A 102 18.76 -17.54 2.81
CA ASN A 102 19.49 -17.26 1.57
C ASN A 102 18.98 -17.99 0.32
N LYS A 103 17.76 -18.54 0.36
CA LYS A 103 17.07 -19.12 -0.81
C LYS A 103 15.87 -18.28 -1.18
N PRO A 104 15.61 -18.02 -2.48
CA PRO A 104 14.41 -17.33 -2.91
C PRO A 104 13.19 -18.21 -2.68
N VAL A 105 12.20 -17.70 -1.96
CA VAL A 105 10.92 -18.38 -1.71
C VAL A 105 9.78 -17.76 -2.51
N ILE A 106 9.91 -16.48 -2.87
CA ILE A 106 8.95 -15.75 -3.70
C ILE A 106 9.71 -14.92 -4.74
N ASN A 107 9.20 -14.93 -5.97
CA ASN A 107 9.52 -13.95 -7.01
C ASN A 107 8.20 -13.55 -7.68
N LYS A 108 7.73 -12.34 -7.42
CA LYS A 108 6.40 -11.88 -7.86
C LYS A 108 6.44 -10.44 -8.34
N THR A 109 5.75 -10.16 -9.44
CA THR A 109 5.49 -8.79 -9.90
C THR A 109 4.10 -8.34 -9.43
N ILE A 110 4.06 -7.23 -8.71
CA ILE A 110 2.86 -6.56 -8.25
C ILE A 110 2.62 -5.36 -9.17
N LYS A 111 1.44 -5.28 -9.80
CA LYS A 111 1.07 -4.16 -10.67
C LYS A 111 -0.19 -3.49 -10.15
N LYS A 112 -0.16 -2.16 -10.06
CA LYS A 112 -1.31 -1.33 -9.71
C LYS A 112 -1.42 -0.21 -10.71
N ASN A 113 -2.66 0.16 -11.08
CA ASN A 113 -2.88 1.26 -12.01
C ASN A 113 -4.18 2.01 -11.68
N PHE A 114 -4.24 3.25 -12.13
CA PHE A 114 -5.42 4.10 -12.02
C PHE A 114 -5.55 4.98 -13.24
N SER A 115 -6.75 5.02 -13.84
CA SER A 115 -7.05 5.87 -14.99
C SER A 115 -7.79 7.12 -14.55
N TYR A 116 -7.43 8.28 -15.12
CA TYR A 116 -7.98 9.57 -14.74
C TYR A 116 -8.03 10.54 -15.92
N ASN A 117 -8.89 11.55 -15.82
CA ASN A 117 -9.02 12.58 -16.84
C ASN A 117 -7.93 13.64 -16.70
N ASN A 118 -7.52 14.20 -17.83
CA ASN A 118 -6.69 15.38 -17.84
C ASN A 118 -7.43 16.57 -17.23
N LEU A 119 -6.73 17.41 -16.49
CA LEU A 119 -7.24 18.66 -15.94
C LEU A 119 -6.62 19.84 -16.69
N SER A 120 -7.39 20.88 -16.94
CA SER A 120 -6.92 22.12 -17.57
C SER A 120 -5.88 22.84 -16.72
N ASN A 121 -6.09 22.86 -15.39
CA ASN A 121 -5.14 23.39 -14.44
C ASN A 121 -4.01 22.39 -14.17
N LYS A 122 -2.79 22.72 -14.62
CA LYS A 122 -1.62 21.85 -14.51
C LYS A 122 -1.14 21.65 -13.07
N PHE A 123 -1.34 22.65 -12.20
CA PHE A 123 -1.00 22.53 -10.78
C PHE A 123 -1.92 21.52 -10.08
N GLU A 124 -3.24 21.63 -10.31
CA GLU A 124 -4.21 20.68 -9.76
C GLU A 124 -4.00 19.26 -10.33
N LEU A 125 -3.67 19.14 -11.62
CA LEU A 125 -3.32 17.86 -12.22
C LEU A 125 -2.13 17.21 -11.51
N LYS A 126 -1.05 17.96 -11.29
CA LYS A 126 0.15 17.45 -10.60
C LYS A 126 -0.17 16.99 -9.18
N LYS A 127 -0.93 17.79 -8.43
CA LYS A 127 -1.36 17.47 -7.06
C LYS A 127 -2.23 16.20 -7.03
N TYR A 128 -3.11 16.05 -8.02
CA TYR A 128 -3.95 14.87 -8.16
C TYR A 128 -3.11 13.62 -8.49
N GLU A 129 -2.16 13.72 -9.41
CA GLU A 129 -1.23 12.65 -9.76
C GLU A 129 -0.37 12.21 -8.56
N GLU A 130 0.08 13.15 -7.73
CA GLU A 130 0.79 12.83 -6.49
C GLU A 130 -0.08 12.02 -5.50
N LYS A 131 -1.36 12.34 -5.41
CA LYS A 131 -2.30 11.57 -4.60
C LYS A 131 -2.50 10.16 -5.15
N ILE A 132 -2.68 10.03 -6.47
CA ILE A 132 -2.78 8.72 -7.15
C ILE A 132 -1.53 7.89 -6.88
N MET A 133 -0.35 8.45 -7.10
CA MET A 133 0.93 7.79 -6.84
C MET A 133 1.02 7.26 -5.41
N LYS A 134 0.71 8.10 -4.40
CA LYS A 134 0.74 7.69 -2.99
C LYS A 134 -0.24 6.55 -2.70
N ASN A 135 -1.44 6.61 -3.26
CA ASN A 135 -2.46 5.57 -3.06
C ASN A 135 -2.03 4.23 -3.68
N LEU A 136 -1.59 4.24 -4.95
CA LEU A 136 -1.13 3.03 -5.62
C LEU A 136 0.11 2.42 -4.94
N THR A 137 1.05 3.28 -4.47
CA THR A 137 2.21 2.82 -3.71
C THR A 137 1.79 2.17 -2.39
N ASN A 138 0.75 2.70 -1.72
CA ASN A 138 0.19 2.08 -0.53
C ASN A 138 -0.45 0.72 -0.82
N GLU A 139 -1.14 0.58 -1.94
CA GLU A 139 -1.69 -0.72 -2.37
C GLU A 139 -0.58 -1.75 -2.64
N VAL A 140 0.53 -1.32 -3.28
CA VAL A 140 1.71 -2.18 -3.47
C VAL A 140 2.28 -2.65 -2.12
N PHE A 141 2.43 -1.73 -1.14
CA PHE A 141 2.86 -2.07 0.21
C PHE A 141 1.93 -3.10 0.87
N LEU A 142 0.61 -2.93 0.77
CA LEU A 142 -0.36 -3.86 1.35
C LEU A 142 -0.27 -5.24 0.72
N ASP A 143 -0.06 -5.32 -0.60
CA ASP A 143 0.13 -6.60 -1.28
C ASP A 143 1.43 -7.28 -0.83
N ILE A 144 2.55 -6.53 -0.70
CA ILE A 144 3.81 -7.06 -0.16
C ILE A 144 3.58 -7.62 1.25
N LEU A 145 2.90 -6.87 2.11
CA LEU A 145 2.62 -7.30 3.47
C LEU A 145 1.74 -8.56 3.53
N ASN A 146 0.73 -8.64 2.66
CA ASN A 146 -0.12 -9.83 2.55
C ASN A 146 0.67 -11.05 2.09
N ILE A 147 1.58 -10.89 1.12
CA ILE A 147 2.47 -11.97 0.68
C ILE A 147 3.36 -12.44 1.83
N LEU A 148 4.00 -11.52 2.58
CA LEU A 148 4.85 -11.85 3.72
C LEU A 148 4.10 -12.60 4.83
N ARG A 149 2.80 -12.37 4.98
CA ARG A 149 1.95 -13.03 5.98
C ARG A 149 1.41 -14.38 5.51
N SER A 150 1.46 -14.66 4.21
CA SER A 150 0.91 -15.88 3.62
C SER A 150 1.95 -17.00 3.42
N ILE A 151 3.24 -16.68 3.65
CA ILE A 151 4.36 -17.63 3.59
C ILE A 151 4.60 -18.19 5.02
#